data_2b1f38c1dfa06638c0f0e90bf6b97a8e
#
_entry.id   2b1f38c1dfa06638c0f0e90bf6b97a8e
#
_cell.length_a   1.000
_cell.length_b   1.000
_cell.length_c   1.000
_cell.angle_alpha   90.00
_cell.angle_beta   90.00
_cell.angle_gamma   90.00
#
_symmetry.space_group_name_H-M   'P 1'
#
loop_
_entity.id
_entity.type
_entity.pdbx_description
1 polymer ?
#
loop_
_entity_poly.entity_id
_entity_poly.type
_entity_poly.pdbx_seq_one_letter_code
_entity_poly.pdbx_strand_id
1 'polypeptide(L)'
;HTLTQEGKIYLRAWSKKPVNQPSIKDDLMVKFYALENMDISALKEQLLIRVDKHKDLLSRYYRIKEKYYDGKNLDLTQKGKLIVLEMGIHTELYNIERIEDSLSKIGRL
;
A
#
# COMPACT_ATOMS: atom_id res chain seq x y z
N HIS A 1 -10.35 4.28 23.25
CA HIS A 1 -9.47 3.42 24.04
C HIS A 1 -8.36 4.19 24.69
N THR A 2 -8.28 4.11 26.00
CA THR A 2 -7.15 4.66 26.75
C THR A 2 -6.19 3.52 27.04
N LEU A 3 -4.93 3.68 26.62
CA LEU A 3 -3.88 2.69 26.94
C LEU A 3 -3.59 2.70 28.43
N THR A 4 -3.41 1.50 29.00
CA THR A 4 -2.94 1.37 30.37
C THR A 4 -1.48 1.83 30.49
N GLN A 5 -1.02 2.14 31.71
CA GLN A 5 0.36 2.50 31.93
C GLN A 5 1.32 1.39 31.48
N GLU A 6 0.97 0.14 31.77
CA GLU A 6 1.74 -1.03 31.32
C GLU A 6 1.78 -1.14 29.81
N GLY A 7 0.66 -0.89 29.13
CA GLY A 7 0.59 -0.88 27.67
C GLY A 7 1.48 0.20 27.05
N LYS A 8 1.53 1.39 27.65
CA LYS A 8 2.41 2.48 27.20
C LYS A 8 3.88 2.11 27.34
N ILE A 9 4.25 1.50 28.44
CA ILE A 9 5.63 1.05 28.69
C ILE A 9 6.02 -0.02 27.69
N TYR A 10 5.14 -0.97 27.41
CA TYR A 10 5.34 -2.01 26.41
C TYR A 10 5.58 -1.44 25.02
N LEU A 11 4.73 -0.50 24.59
CA LEU A 11 4.84 0.12 23.28
C LEU A 11 6.15 0.90 23.13
N ARG A 12 6.56 1.60 24.18
CA ARG A 12 7.82 2.36 24.15
C ARG A 12 9.03 1.43 24.03
N ALA A 13 9.03 0.30 24.74
CA ALA A 13 10.08 -0.70 24.63
C ALA A 13 10.08 -1.35 23.24
N TRP A 14 8.89 -1.68 22.72
CA TRP A 14 8.73 -2.27 21.40
C TRP A 14 9.19 -1.31 20.29
N SER A 15 8.97 0.00 20.45
CA SER A 15 9.35 1.00 19.45
C SER A 15 10.86 1.09 19.23
N LYS A 16 11.66 0.59 20.18
CA LYS A 16 13.12 0.55 20.08
C LYS A 16 13.65 -0.67 19.35
N LYS A 17 12.79 -1.66 19.09
CA LYS A 17 13.19 -2.90 18.40
C LYS A 17 13.26 -2.65 16.89
N PRO A 18 14.21 -3.30 16.18
CA PRO A 18 14.26 -3.22 14.73
C PRO A 18 12.96 -3.72 14.11
N VAL A 19 12.55 -3.06 13.01
CA VAL A 19 11.37 -3.49 12.24
C VAL A 19 11.74 -4.69 11.39
N ASN A 20 10.96 -5.77 11.52
CA ASN A 20 11.08 -6.92 10.63
C ASN A 20 10.40 -6.60 9.30
N GLN A 21 11.11 -6.82 8.19
CA GLN A 21 10.49 -6.70 6.89
C GLN A 21 9.59 -7.91 6.63
N PRO A 22 8.30 -7.68 6.29
CA PRO A 22 7.42 -8.79 5.97
C PRO A 22 7.88 -9.46 4.66
N SER A 23 7.79 -10.79 4.64
CA SER A 23 7.98 -11.57 3.42
C SER A 23 6.85 -11.25 2.44
N ILE A 24 7.18 -10.72 1.26
CA ILE A 24 6.20 -10.44 0.22
C ILE A 24 6.06 -11.70 -0.64
N LYS A 25 4.96 -12.44 -0.42
CA LYS A 25 4.52 -13.49 -1.33
C LYS A 25 3.33 -12.97 -2.11
N ASP A 26 3.52 -12.68 -3.37
CA ASP A 26 2.46 -12.23 -4.25
C ASP A 26 2.21 -13.31 -5.32
N ASP A 27 0.98 -13.75 -5.43
CA ASP A 27 0.57 -14.74 -6.45
C ASP A 27 0.88 -14.26 -7.86
N LEU A 28 0.81 -12.95 -8.10
CA LEU A 28 1.15 -12.38 -9.40
C LEU A 28 2.61 -12.59 -9.74
N MET A 29 3.53 -12.49 -8.77
CA MET A 29 4.94 -12.74 -9.03
C MET A 29 5.16 -14.16 -9.53
N VAL A 30 4.50 -15.14 -8.91
CA VAL A 30 4.56 -16.55 -9.34
C VAL A 30 4.04 -16.71 -10.77
N LYS A 31 2.93 -16.06 -11.07
CA LYS A 31 2.35 -16.09 -12.42
C LYS A 31 3.26 -15.48 -13.47
N PHE A 32 3.94 -14.38 -13.14
CA PHE A 32 4.92 -13.77 -14.04
C PHE A 32 6.14 -14.66 -14.28
N TYR A 33 6.63 -15.37 -13.27
CA TYR A 33 7.72 -16.32 -13.45
C TYR A 33 7.35 -17.46 -14.42
N ALA A 34 6.10 -17.86 -14.43
CA ALA A 34 5.60 -18.93 -15.28
C ALA A 34 4.80 -18.39 -16.48
N LEU A 35 5.10 -17.20 -16.95
CA LEU A 35 4.31 -16.45 -17.92
C LEU A 35 4.02 -17.24 -19.20
N GLU A 36 4.99 -18.02 -19.69
CA GLU A 36 4.85 -18.85 -20.89
C GLU A 36 3.73 -19.92 -20.77
N ASN A 37 3.36 -20.28 -19.53
CA ASN A 37 2.32 -21.26 -19.24
C ASN A 37 1.00 -20.61 -18.81
N MET A 38 0.92 -19.27 -18.84
CA MET A 38 -0.26 -18.54 -18.37
C MET A 38 -1.17 -18.14 -19.53
N ASP A 39 -2.45 -18.02 -19.22
CA ASP A 39 -3.41 -17.37 -20.10
C ASP A 39 -3.19 -15.86 -20.03
N ILE A 40 -2.60 -15.30 -21.07
CA ILE A 40 -2.20 -13.87 -21.09
C ILE A 40 -3.43 -12.95 -21.02
N SER A 41 -4.52 -13.30 -21.71
CA SER A 41 -5.75 -12.50 -21.66
C SER A 41 -6.36 -12.45 -20.27
N ALA A 42 -6.40 -13.61 -19.58
CA ALA A 42 -6.89 -13.69 -18.21
C ALA A 42 -5.99 -12.90 -17.25
N LEU A 43 -4.68 -12.97 -17.44
CA LEU A 43 -3.74 -12.24 -16.62
C LEU A 43 -3.86 -10.72 -16.80
N LYS A 44 -4.02 -10.25 -18.04
CA LYS A 44 -4.29 -8.84 -18.32
C LYS A 44 -5.55 -8.35 -17.62
N GLU A 45 -6.61 -9.13 -17.68
CA GLU A 45 -7.87 -8.78 -17.02
C GLU A 45 -7.71 -8.67 -15.51
N GLN A 46 -7.00 -9.61 -14.90
CA GLN A 46 -6.71 -9.56 -13.46
C GLN A 46 -5.90 -8.31 -13.08
N LEU A 47 -4.93 -7.92 -13.90
CA LEU A 47 -4.13 -6.72 -13.67
C LEU A 47 -4.95 -5.45 -13.81
N LEU A 48 -5.85 -5.37 -14.78
CA LEU A 48 -6.75 -4.23 -14.98
C LEU A 48 -7.68 -4.05 -13.78
N ILE A 49 -8.26 -5.14 -13.29
CA ILE A 49 -9.11 -5.10 -12.10
C ILE A 49 -8.31 -4.62 -10.88
N ARG A 50 -7.10 -5.12 -10.74
CA ARG A 50 -6.23 -4.80 -9.60
C ARG A 50 -5.78 -3.35 -9.61
N VAL A 51 -5.41 -2.81 -10.76
CA VAL A 51 -5.01 -1.41 -10.87
C VAL A 51 -6.15 -0.45 -10.56
N ASP A 52 -7.38 -0.80 -10.96
CA ASP A 52 -8.56 0.00 -10.65
C ASP A 52 -8.84 0.03 -9.15
N LYS A 53 -8.68 -1.09 -8.46
CA LYS A 53 -8.82 -1.15 -7.00
C LYS A 53 -7.79 -0.27 -6.29
N HIS A 54 -6.54 -0.29 -6.75
CA HIS A 54 -5.48 0.57 -6.19
C HIS A 54 -5.76 2.04 -6.45
N LYS A 55 -6.26 2.41 -7.63
CA LYS A 55 -6.64 3.79 -7.95
C LYS A 55 -7.79 4.29 -7.09
N ASP A 56 -8.79 3.46 -6.85
CA ASP A 56 -9.91 3.79 -5.97
C ASP A 56 -9.45 4.02 -4.53
N LEU A 57 -8.58 3.15 -4.04
CA LEU A 57 -8.02 3.28 -2.70
C LEU A 57 -7.16 4.54 -2.56
N LEU A 58 -6.34 4.83 -3.58
CA LEU A 58 -5.54 6.05 -3.63
C LEU A 58 -6.42 7.31 -3.57
N SER A 59 -7.50 7.35 -4.34
CA SER A 59 -8.47 8.46 -4.31
C SER A 59 -9.06 8.66 -2.93
N ARG A 60 -9.40 7.56 -2.24
CA ARG A 60 -9.92 7.64 -0.86
C ARG A 60 -8.88 8.20 0.11
N TYR A 61 -7.64 7.79 0.00
CA TYR A 61 -6.55 8.30 0.84
C TYR A 61 -6.33 9.79 0.63
N TYR A 62 -6.35 10.28 -0.61
CA TYR A 62 -6.24 11.72 -0.88
C TYR A 62 -7.39 12.52 -0.30
N ARG A 63 -8.61 12.00 -0.37
CA ARG A 63 -9.78 12.67 0.23
C ARG A 63 -9.66 12.76 1.75
N ILE A 64 -9.19 11.69 2.39
CA ILE A 64 -8.97 11.68 3.84
C ILE A 64 -7.89 12.70 4.21
N LYS A 65 -6.80 12.73 3.46
CA LYS A 65 -5.70 13.68 3.70
C LYS A 65 -6.18 15.12 3.60
N GLU A 66 -6.90 15.44 2.54
CA GLU A 66 -7.47 16.78 2.31
C GLU A 66 -8.44 17.18 3.43
N LYS A 67 -9.33 16.28 3.81
CA LYS A 67 -10.38 16.58 4.78
C LYS A 67 -9.86 16.76 6.20
N TYR A 68 -8.92 15.92 6.62
CA TYR A 68 -8.54 15.82 8.04
C TYR A 68 -7.17 16.36 8.39
N TYR A 69 -6.28 16.53 7.41
CA TYR A 69 -4.87 16.86 7.68
C TYR A 69 -4.38 18.13 6.99
N ASP A 70 -4.70 18.31 5.71
CA ASP A 70 -4.15 19.43 4.94
C ASP A 70 -4.63 20.79 5.50
N GLY A 71 -3.67 21.70 5.66
CA GLY A 71 -3.93 23.05 6.16
C GLY A 71 -4.30 23.12 7.63
N LYS A 72 -4.14 22.04 8.38
CA LYS A 72 -4.49 21.97 9.79
C LYS A 72 -3.26 21.97 10.68
N ASN A 73 -3.42 22.52 11.90
CA ASN A 73 -2.40 22.45 12.92
C ASN A 73 -2.54 21.11 13.66
N LEU A 74 -1.59 20.21 13.43
CA LEU A 74 -1.66 18.82 13.87
C LEU A 74 -0.88 18.61 15.18
N ASP A 75 -1.46 17.87 16.11
CA ASP A 75 -0.76 17.37 17.28
C ASP A 75 0.12 16.16 16.91
N LEU A 76 0.86 15.61 17.87
CA LEU A 76 1.78 14.51 17.61
C LEU A 76 1.05 13.23 17.19
N THR A 77 -0.12 12.97 17.77
CA THR A 77 -0.95 11.82 17.41
C THR A 77 -1.42 11.92 15.97
N GLN A 78 -1.90 13.09 15.57
CA GLN A 78 -2.37 13.35 14.20
C GLN A 78 -1.23 13.28 13.19
N LYS A 79 -0.04 13.79 13.56
CA LYS A 79 1.15 13.67 12.70
C LYS A 79 1.53 12.22 12.45
N GLY A 80 1.46 11.38 13.48
CA GLY A 80 1.70 9.95 13.33
C GLY A 80 0.71 9.28 12.37
N LYS A 81 -0.57 9.60 12.51
CA LYS A 81 -1.62 9.09 11.61
C LYS A 81 -1.43 9.57 10.17
N LEU A 82 -1.03 10.83 9.99
CA LEU A 82 -0.72 11.36 8.67
C LEU A 82 0.45 10.63 8.01
N ILE A 83 1.51 10.34 8.77
CA ILE A 83 2.66 9.58 8.27
C ILE A 83 2.18 8.22 7.73
N VAL A 84 1.34 7.51 8.49
CA VAL A 84 0.80 6.21 8.05
C VAL A 84 -0.03 6.36 6.78
N LEU A 85 -0.88 7.39 6.71
CA LEU A 85 -1.69 7.66 5.52
C LEU A 85 -0.81 7.94 4.30
N GLU A 86 0.23 8.73 4.46
CA GLU A 86 1.17 9.03 3.37
C GLU A 86 1.96 7.80 2.93
N MET A 87 2.32 6.92 3.86
CA MET A 87 2.91 5.63 3.52
C MET A 87 1.96 4.80 2.66
N GLY A 88 0.67 4.80 3.00
CA GLY A 88 -0.37 4.13 2.21
C GLY A 88 -0.49 4.72 0.82
N ILE A 89 -0.47 6.05 0.70
CA ILE A 89 -0.49 6.75 -0.60
C ILE A 89 0.69 6.33 -1.47
N HIS A 90 1.90 6.34 -0.91
CA HIS A 90 3.10 5.94 -1.65
C HIS A 90 3.06 4.49 -2.07
N THR A 91 2.55 3.61 -1.22
CA THR A 91 2.37 2.19 -1.54
C THR A 91 1.42 2.02 -2.73
N GLU A 92 0.29 2.74 -2.73
CA GLU A 92 -0.67 2.64 -3.85
C GLU A 92 -0.11 3.22 -5.14
N LEU A 93 0.61 4.33 -5.09
CA LEU A 93 1.30 4.89 -6.26
C LEU A 93 2.31 3.91 -6.84
N TYR A 94 3.10 3.25 -5.99
CA TYR A 94 4.06 2.24 -6.41
C TYR A 94 3.37 1.04 -7.06
N ASN A 95 2.30 0.54 -6.45
CA ASN A 95 1.56 -0.61 -6.98
C ASN A 95 0.93 -0.31 -8.34
N ILE A 96 0.34 0.88 -8.50
CA ILE A 96 -0.23 1.32 -9.77
C ILE A 96 0.84 1.37 -10.85
N GLU A 97 1.98 1.99 -10.56
CA GLU A 97 3.10 2.08 -11.49
C GLU A 97 3.59 0.69 -11.93
N ARG A 98 3.75 -0.23 -10.97
CA ARG A 98 4.22 -1.59 -11.26
C ARG A 98 3.24 -2.37 -12.11
N ILE A 99 1.95 -2.25 -11.83
CA ILE A 99 0.91 -2.95 -12.62
C ILE A 99 0.83 -2.37 -14.03
N GLU A 100 0.86 -1.05 -14.16
CA GLU A 100 0.80 -0.40 -15.48
C GLU A 100 2.03 -0.72 -16.33
N ASP A 101 3.21 -0.77 -15.71
CA ASP A 101 4.44 -1.20 -16.38
C ASP A 101 4.32 -2.66 -16.86
N SER A 102 3.79 -3.54 -16.02
CA SER A 102 3.57 -4.94 -16.36
C SER A 102 2.58 -5.09 -17.52
N LEU A 103 1.49 -4.33 -17.50
CA LEU A 103 0.51 -4.31 -18.60
C LEU A 103 1.13 -3.85 -19.91
N SER A 104 1.98 -2.85 -19.86
CA SER A 104 2.69 -2.35 -21.03
C SER A 104 3.58 -3.43 -21.64
N LYS A 105 4.29 -4.19 -20.82
CA LYS A 105 5.17 -5.27 -21.28
C LYS A 105 4.38 -6.45 -21.83
N ILE A 106 3.32 -6.87 -21.15
CA ILE A 106 2.45 -7.97 -21.59
C ILE A 106 1.69 -7.58 -22.88
N GLY A 107 1.25 -6.34 -22.99
CA GLY A 107 0.53 -5.84 -24.15
C GLY A 107 1.31 -5.88 -25.45
N ARG A 108 2.64 -5.99 -25.37
CA ARG A 108 3.54 -6.10 -26.53
C ARG A 108 3.77 -7.53 -26.99
N LEU A 109 3.29 -8.48 -26.23
CA LEU A 109 3.36 -9.90 -26.60
C LEU A 109 2.21 -10.26 -27.57
#